data_048662d174cb6d0efb153feecbceaf07
#
_entry.id   048662d174cb6d0efb153feecbceaf07
#
_cell.length_a   1.000
_cell.length_b   1.000
_cell.length_c   1.000
_cell.angle_alpha   90.00
_cell.angle_beta   90.00
_cell.angle_gamma   90.00
#
_symmetry.space_group_name_H-M   'P 1'
#
loop_
_entity.id
_entity.type
_entity.pdbx_description
1 polymer ?
#
loop_
_entity_poly.entity_id
_entity_poly.type
_entity_poly.pdbx_seq_one_letter_code
_entity_poly.pdbx_strand_id
1 'polypeptide(L)'
;MSPHPPEPLMLTNFLAEHRKNYPNDNHLWILHPDPPLLPPEHETMIELCTLAEYNKNSVHLLTPRLFFAAGGTFGSGEPELQTPNLSLDRPLSDFTLSISASAGEDLNGLGITNRHLESVVAEVAQLTLISGGCISYAGSVGTHTPDLTDSVLQVIKKYIEDAKLDQHRVYGQERYGLTPIHPGTMFNLTVPCTNITSEESLQRLVHLKNDFASTGQICVINEHGNEVALEDAQVWDASSAVRTSNALSRIRSSLHAFTHARLVIGGKTVPRSEQHPNGYLGHIPGIIEETLEALNNQQPVYIAGGFGGAAAVLTHEIGLTDKLPISQHALDAIMNNSACRDAICRIQELYTATSLYLEADDIEKLTTTQRASELAGLVIKGLVNRNNARDVATSEPHLD
;
A
#
# COMPACT_ATOMS: atom_id res chain seq x y z
N MET A 1 -24.69 2.14 1.86
CA MET A 1 -24.24 2.33 3.26
C MET A 1 -24.92 3.59 3.80
N SER A 2 -25.57 3.50 4.95
CA SER A 2 -26.11 4.69 5.62
C SER A 2 -24.94 5.50 6.18
N PRO A 3 -24.89 6.84 6.00
CA PRO A 3 -23.85 7.68 6.58
C PRO A 3 -23.96 7.84 8.10
N HIS A 4 -24.99 7.28 8.70
CA HIS A 4 -25.21 7.31 10.16
C HIS A 4 -25.15 5.90 10.71
N PRO A 5 -24.60 5.70 11.93
CA PRO A 5 -24.67 4.42 12.62
C PRO A 5 -26.16 4.02 12.74
N PRO A 6 -26.51 2.73 12.56
CA PRO A 6 -27.87 2.28 12.69
C PRO A 6 -28.36 2.55 14.14
N GLU A 7 -29.61 2.99 14.27
CA GLU A 7 -30.20 3.09 15.58
C GLU A 7 -30.21 1.69 16.27
N PRO A 8 -30.02 1.60 17.59
CA PRO A 8 -29.94 0.34 18.32
C PRO A 8 -31.11 -0.62 18.03
N LEU A 9 -32.32 -0.07 17.86
CA LEU A 9 -33.52 -0.86 17.52
C LEU A 9 -33.42 -1.48 16.12
N MET A 10 -32.88 -0.76 15.14
CA MET A 10 -32.68 -1.27 13.77
C MET A 10 -31.66 -2.42 13.76
N LEU A 11 -30.58 -2.27 14.53
CA LEU A 11 -29.56 -3.30 14.66
C LEU A 11 -30.12 -4.55 15.32
N THR A 12 -30.87 -4.42 16.41
CA THR A 12 -31.51 -5.55 17.11
C THR A 12 -32.45 -6.31 16.20
N ASN A 13 -33.29 -5.60 15.45
CA ASN A 13 -34.21 -6.22 14.48
C ASN A 13 -33.44 -6.94 13.36
N PHE A 14 -32.38 -6.33 12.84
CA PHE A 14 -31.53 -6.96 11.82
C PHE A 14 -30.88 -8.25 12.37
N LEU A 15 -30.32 -8.21 13.58
CA LEU A 15 -29.69 -9.37 14.21
C LEU A 15 -30.69 -10.51 14.47
N ALA A 16 -31.90 -10.17 14.92
CA ALA A 16 -32.97 -11.16 15.14
C ALA A 16 -33.43 -11.81 13.81
N GLU A 17 -33.56 -11.02 12.75
CA GLU A 17 -33.87 -11.52 11.41
C GLU A 17 -32.73 -12.38 10.86
N HIS A 18 -31.47 -11.96 11.01
CA HIS A 18 -30.30 -12.75 10.63
C HIS A 18 -30.28 -14.09 11.36
N ARG A 19 -30.52 -14.11 12.68
CA ARG A 19 -30.57 -15.35 13.48
C ARG A 19 -31.67 -16.29 13.02
N LYS A 20 -32.81 -15.73 12.65
CA LYS A 20 -33.94 -16.52 12.12
C LYS A 20 -33.63 -17.18 10.77
N ASN A 21 -32.90 -16.45 9.91
CA ASN A 21 -32.53 -16.92 8.57
C ASN A 21 -31.36 -17.92 8.60
N TYR A 22 -30.48 -17.78 9.60
CA TYR A 22 -29.29 -18.61 9.77
C TYR A 22 -29.20 -19.23 11.16
N PRO A 23 -30.14 -20.13 11.54
CA PRO A 23 -30.23 -20.66 12.89
C PRO A 23 -29.07 -21.57 13.31
N ASN A 24 -28.32 -22.09 12.33
CA ASN A 24 -27.20 -23.00 12.55
C ASN A 24 -25.82 -22.25 12.60
N ASP A 25 -25.82 -20.98 12.33
CA ASP A 25 -24.57 -20.17 12.42
C ASP A 25 -24.20 -20.01 13.88
N ASN A 26 -23.08 -20.63 14.25
CA ASN A 26 -22.55 -20.57 15.60
C ASN A 26 -21.70 -19.32 15.87
N HIS A 27 -21.28 -18.61 14.81
CA HIS A 27 -20.45 -17.42 14.90
C HIS A 27 -21.08 -16.24 14.16
N LEU A 28 -21.08 -15.09 14.78
CA LEU A 28 -21.52 -13.83 14.19
C LEU A 28 -20.34 -12.89 14.05
N TRP A 29 -20.07 -12.46 12.82
CA TRP A 29 -19.02 -11.49 12.51
C TRP A 29 -19.65 -10.16 12.14
N ILE A 30 -19.36 -9.13 12.92
CA ILE A 30 -19.84 -7.78 12.67
C ILE A 30 -18.63 -6.91 12.32
N LEU A 31 -18.59 -6.43 11.10
CA LEU A 31 -17.60 -5.46 10.66
C LEU A 31 -18.14 -4.05 10.82
N HIS A 32 -17.47 -3.24 11.58
CA HIS A 32 -17.80 -1.83 11.79
C HIS A 32 -16.68 -0.92 11.29
N PRO A 33 -16.97 0.34 10.91
CA PRO A 33 -15.94 1.28 10.47
C PRO A 33 -14.89 1.53 11.56
N ASP A 34 -13.66 1.86 11.13
CA ASP A 34 -12.64 2.40 12.04
C ASP A 34 -13.09 3.74 12.66
N PRO A 35 -12.70 4.04 13.90
CA PRO A 35 -11.80 3.30 14.78
C PRO A 35 -12.45 2.10 15.47
N PRO A 36 -11.67 1.22 16.13
CA PRO A 36 -12.23 0.15 16.97
C PRO A 36 -13.18 0.70 18.03
N LEU A 37 -14.21 -0.09 18.36
CA LEU A 37 -15.18 0.29 19.38
C LEU A 37 -14.48 0.52 20.74
N LEU A 38 -14.91 1.55 21.45
CA LEU A 38 -14.51 1.75 22.85
C LEU A 38 -15.10 0.61 23.71
N PRO A 39 -14.48 0.27 24.87
CA PRO A 39 -14.95 -0.80 25.71
C PRO A 39 -16.46 -0.75 26.04
N PRO A 40 -17.05 0.40 26.43
CA PRO A 40 -18.48 0.49 26.67
C PRO A 40 -19.34 0.25 25.41
N GLU A 41 -18.89 0.70 24.25
CA GLU A 41 -19.57 0.49 22.96
C GLU A 41 -19.52 -0.98 22.58
N HIS A 42 -18.36 -1.61 22.77
CA HIS A 42 -18.18 -3.04 22.55
C HIS A 42 -19.09 -3.89 23.45
N GLU A 43 -19.18 -3.57 24.75
CA GLU A 43 -20.06 -4.25 25.68
C GLU A 43 -21.53 -4.09 25.28
N THR A 44 -21.95 -2.89 24.91
CA THR A 44 -23.30 -2.61 24.41
C THR A 44 -23.63 -3.42 23.18
N MET A 45 -22.69 -3.53 22.23
CA MET A 45 -22.89 -4.35 21.01
C MET A 45 -23.02 -5.84 21.36
N ILE A 46 -22.22 -6.37 22.26
CA ILE A 46 -22.33 -7.75 22.76
C ILE A 46 -23.68 -8.00 23.42
N GLU A 47 -24.15 -7.05 24.24
CA GLU A 47 -25.48 -7.15 24.86
C GLU A 47 -26.60 -7.18 23.81
N LEU A 48 -26.57 -6.32 22.81
CA LEU A 48 -27.52 -6.31 21.71
C LEU A 48 -27.52 -7.64 20.93
N CYS A 49 -26.37 -8.22 20.68
CA CYS A 49 -26.26 -9.53 20.03
C CYS A 49 -26.83 -10.65 20.93
N THR A 50 -26.61 -10.55 22.24
CA THR A 50 -27.14 -11.52 23.20
C THR A 50 -28.66 -11.44 23.28
N LEU A 51 -29.26 -10.24 23.21
CA LEU A 51 -30.69 -10.04 23.09
C LEU A 51 -31.29 -10.68 21.82
N ALA A 52 -30.51 -10.79 20.77
CA ALA A 52 -30.84 -11.46 19.53
C ALA A 52 -30.48 -12.98 19.54
N GLU A 53 -30.29 -13.55 20.73
CA GLU A 53 -30.04 -14.99 20.97
C GLU A 53 -28.69 -15.50 20.44
N TYR A 54 -27.70 -14.61 20.21
CA TYR A 54 -26.34 -15.02 19.91
C TYR A 54 -25.54 -15.33 21.18
N ASN A 55 -24.73 -16.38 21.11
CA ASN A 55 -23.82 -16.67 22.20
C ASN A 55 -22.74 -15.60 22.30
N LYS A 56 -22.58 -14.99 23.46
CA LYS A 56 -21.57 -13.97 23.73
C LYS A 56 -20.17 -14.35 23.26
N ASN A 57 -19.78 -15.62 23.39
CA ASN A 57 -18.46 -16.10 23.01
C ASN A 57 -18.29 -16.34 21.49
N SER A 58 -19.38 -16.23 20.74
CA SER A 58 -19.41 -16.46 19.30
C SER A 58 -19.68 -15.18 18.50
N VAL A 59 -19.70 -14.03 19.18
CA VAL A 59 -19.83 -12.72 18.54
C VAL A 59 -18.44 -12.08 18.40
N HIS A 60 -18.11 -11.72 17.18
CA HIS A 60 -16.83 -11.12 16.82
C HIS A 60 -17.07 -9.72 16.24
N LEU A 61 -16.63 -8.69 16.96
CA LEU A 61 -16.75 -7.28 16.55
C LEU A 61 -15.39 -6.83 16.06
N LEU A 62 -15.27 -6.58 14.78
CA LEU A 62 -14.00 -6.26 14.15
C LEU A 62 -14.14 -5.06 13.22
N THR A 63 -13.08 -4.28 13.09
CA THR A 63 -12.95 -3.40 11.94
C THR A 63 -12.53 -4.21 10.71
N PRO A 64 -12.79 -3.73 9.48
CA PRO A 64 -12.28 -4.39 8.28
C PRO A 64 -10.78 -4.68 8.37
N ARG A 65 -10.05 -3.77 8.99
CA ARG A 65 -8.61 -3.88 9.26
C ARG A 65 -8.28 -5.11 10.12
N LEU A 66 -8.96 -5.26 11.24
CA LEU A 66 -8.75 -6.39 12.15
C LEU A 66 -9.22 -7.70 11.52
N PHE A 67 -10.29 -7.66 10.72
CA PHE A 67 -10.78 -8.82 9.98
C PHE A 67 -9.74 -9.36 9.00
N PHE A 68 -9.14 -8.50 8.18
CA PHE A 68 -8.08 -8.89 7.23
C PHE A 68 -6.80 -9.30 7.95
N ALA A 69 -6.42 -8.62 9.03
CA ALA A 69 -5.27 -9.01 9.86
C ALA A 69 -5.43 -10.41 10.47
N ALA A 70 -6.69 -10.82 10.69
CA ALA A 70 -7.02 -12.16 11.15
C ALA A 70 -7.16 -13.21 10.01
N GLY A 71 -6.73 -12.85 8.78
CA GLY A 71 -6.81 -13.75 7.62
C GLY A 71 -8.20 -13.85 6.98
N GLY A 72 -9.12 -12.93 7.34
CA GLY A 72 -10.45 -12.87 6.74
C GLY A 72 -10.38 -12.51 5.25
N THR A 73 -11.18 -13.18 4.43
CA THR A 73 -11.33 -12.86 3.00
C THR A 73 -12.81 -12.67 2.68
N PHE A 74 -13.13 -11.71 1.79
CA PHE A 74 -14.46 -11.64 1.20
C PHE A 74 -14.49 -12.60 0.00
N GLY A 75 -15.07 -13.77 0.18
CA GLY A 75 -15.23 -14.75 -0.89
C GLY A 75 -16.18 -14.26 -1.98
N SER A 76 -15.84 -14.49 -3.23
CA SER A 76 -16.72 -14.34 -4.39
C SER A 76 -17.36 -15.67 -4.81
N GLY A 77 -17.78 -16.49 -3.89
CA GLY A 77 -18.39 -17.79 -4.16
C GLY A 77 -19.17 -18.30 -2.96
N GLU A 78 -20.02 -19.28 -3.16
CA GLU A 78 -20.86 -19.86 -2.10
C GLU A 78 -20.05 -20.09 -0.83
N PRO A 79 -20.60 -19.73 0.35
CA PRO A 79 -19.87 -19.81 1.60
C PRO A 79 -19.69 -21.27 2.02
N GLU A 80 -18.62 -21.90 1.59
CA GLU A 80 -17.98 -22.82 2.51
C GLU A 80 -17.41 -21.94 3.62
N LEU A 81 -18.18 -21.72 4.64
CA LEU A 81 -17.77 -21.15 5.91
C LEU A 81 -16.74 -22.09 6.55
N GLN A 82 -15.55 -22.10 6.00
CA GLN A 82 -14.39 -22.43 6.79
C GLN A 82 -14.35 -21.31 7.84
N THR A 83 -14.68 -21.65 9.08
CA THR A 83 -14.35 -20.81 10.23
C THR A 83 -12.92 -20.34 10.01
N PRO A 84 -12.68 -19.04 9.78
CA PRO A 84 -11.31 -18.61 9.60
C PRO A 84 -10.58 -19.09 10.85
N ASN A 85 -9.59 -19.94 10.62
CA ASN A 85 -8.71 -20.33 11.69
C ASN A 85 -8.01 -19.03 12.07
N LEU A 86 -8.43 -18.41 13.18
CA LEU A 86 -7.88 -17.16 13.69
C LEU A 86 -6.46 -17.38 14.25
N SER A 87 -5.76 -18.38 13.75
CA SER A 87 -4.32 -18.33 13.80
C SER A 87 -3.95 -17.07 13.04
N LEU A 88 -3.30 -16.17 13.74
CA LEU A 88 -2.76 -14.92 13.22
C LEU A 88 -1.63 -15.21 12.23
N ASP A 89 -1.94 -15.95 11.19
CA ASP A 89 -1.09 -16.08 10.04
C ASP A 89 -1.02 -14.69 9.41
N ARG A 90 0.08 -14.03 9.65
CA ARG A 90 0.42 -12.78 8.99
C ARG A 90 0.90 -13.16 7.59
N PRO A 91 0.00 -13.16 6.58
CA PRO A 91 0.30 -13.74 5.28
C PRO A 91 1.42 -13.01 4.54
N LEU A 92 1.82 -11.83 5.01
CA LEU A 92 2.90 -11.02 4.44
C LEU A 92 4.07 -10.83 5.42
N SER A 93 4.21 -11.70 6.46
CA SER A 93 5.42 -11.66 7.29
C SER A 93 6.65 -11.83 6.41
N ASP A 94 7.69 -11.05 6.68
CA ASP A 94 8.93 -11.00 5.90
C ASP A 94 8.77 -10.48 4.46
N PHE A 95 7.61 -9.91 4.13
CA PHE A 95 7.35 -9.35 2.82
C PHE A 95 7.41 -7.81 2.83
N THR A 96 8.15 -7.23 1.90
CA THR A 96 8.27 -5.78 1.77
C THR A 96 7.67 -5.32 0.45
N LEU A 97 6.62 -4.49 0.52
CA LEU A 97 6.02 -3.82 -0.62
C LEU A 97 6.64 -2.44 -0.81
N SER A 98 7.22 -2.19 -1.99
CA SER A 98 7.61 -0.84 -2.38
C SER A 98 6.45 -0.09 -3.01
N ILE A 99 6.25 1.18 -2.63
CA ILE A 99 5.23 2.05 -3.20
C ILE A 99 5.91 3.21 -3.90
N SER A 100 5.64 3.35 -5.22
CA SER A 100 6.07 4.44 -6.05
C SER A 100 4.85 5.24 -6.48
N ALA A 101 4.66 6.42 -5.92
CA ALA A 101 3.49 7.24 -6.17
C ALA A 101 3.87 8.71 -6.36
N SER A 102 3.27 9.35 -7.36
CA SER A 102 3.33 10.80 -7.52
C SER A 102 2.15 11.29 -8.35
N ALA A 103 1.74 12.54 -8.15
CA ALA A 103 0.69 13.15 -8.95
C ALA A 103 1.16 13.37 -10.38
N GLY A 104 0.37 12.91 -11.35
CA GLY A 104 0.49 13.27 -12.75
C GLY A 104 -0.12 14.64 -13.04
N GLU A 105 0.21 15.22 -14.19
CA GLU A 105 -0.32 16.51 -14.63
C GLU A 105 -1.81 16.43 -15.00
N ASP A 106 -2.30 15.26 -15.33
CA ASP A 106 -3.68 14.97 -15.77
C ASP A 106 -4.63 14.60 -14.62
N LEU A 107 -4.16 14.51 -13.39
CA LEU A 107 -4.93 14.07 -12.22
C LEU A 107 -6.26 14.84 -12.06
N ASN A 108 -6.20 16.17 -12.17
CA ASN A 108 -7.39 17.02 -12.09
C ASN A 108 -8.38 16.80 -13.26
N GLY A 109 -7.86 16.46 -14.44
CA GLY A 109 -8.67 16.11 -15.61
C GLY A 109 -9.47 14.82 -15.42
N LEU A 110 -9.00 13.93 -14.56
CA LEU A 110 -9.68 12.70 -14.16
C LEU A 110 -10.73 12.90 -13.05
N GLY A 111 -10.89 14.13 -12.54
CA GLY A 111 -11.79 14.45 -11.42
C GLY A 111 -11.28 13.97 -10.06
N ILE A 112 -9.99 13.65 -9.95
CA ILE A 112 -9.33 13.24 -8.71
C ILE A 112 -8.28 14.25 -8.29
N THR A 113 -7.93 14.26 -7.02
CA THR A 113 -6.98 15.20 -6.42
C THR A 113 -5.83 14.46 -5.73
N ASN A 114 -4.82 15.20 -5.29
CA ASN A 114 -3.73 14.65 -4.48
C ASN A 114 -4.25 13.88 -3.25
N ARG A 115 -5.34 14.34 -2.63
CA ARG A 115 -5.94 13.65 -1.48
C ARG A 115 -6.45 12.24 -1.82
N HIS A 116 -6.93 12.01 -3.05
CA HIS A 116 -7.31 10.67 -3.50
C HIS A 116 -6.07 9.79 -3.61
N LEU A 117 -4.97 10.31 -4.14
CA LEU A 117 -3.70 9.59 -4.23
C LEU A 117 -3.14 9.28 -2.84
N GLU A 118 -3.16 10.25 -1.92
CA GLU A 118 -2.80 10.08 -0.52
C GLU A 118 -3.64 8.98 0.16
N SER A 119 -4.96 8.99 -0.08
CA SER A 119 -5.88 7.98 0.46
C SER A 119 -5.55 6.58 -0.03
N VAL A 120 -5.23 6.41 -1.31
CA VAL A 120 -4.83 5.11 -1.88
C VAL A 120 -3.54 4.61 -1.25
N VAL A 121 -2.51 5.46 -1.19
CA VAL A 121 -1.22 5.10 -0.61
C VAL A 121 -1.38 4.74 0.86
N ALA A 122 -2.19 5.51 1.60
CA ALA A 122 -2.50 5.24 3.00
C ALA A 122 -3.23 3.90 3.19
N GLU A 123 -4.22 3.60 2.36
CA GLU A 123 -5.00 2.36 2.43
C GLU A 123 -4.13 1.12 2.12
N VAL A 124 -3.31 1.20 1.07
CA VAL A 124 -2.37 0.12 0.73
C VAL A 124 -1.34 -0.08 1.85
N ALA A 125 -0.78 1.02 2.38
CA ALA A 125 0.15 0.97 3.49
C ALA A 125 -0.47 0.29 4.71
N GLN A 126 -1.69 0.69 5.05
CA GLN A 126 -2.44 0.16 6.17
C GLN A 126 -2.73 -1.34 6.02
N LEU A 127 -3.25 -1.78 4.88
CA LEU A 127 -3.55 -3.20 4.64
C LEU A 127 -2.27 -4.05 4.60
N THR A 128 -1.17 -3.53 4.06
CA THR A 128 0.13 -4.23 4.08
C THR A 128 0.61 -4.47 5.51
N LEU A 129 0.58 -3.43 6.37
CA LEU A 129 0.99 -3.55 7.78
C LEU A 129 0.11 -4.53 8.56
N ILE A 130 -1.20 -4.47 8.35
CA ILE A 130 -2.17 -5.37 8.99
C ILE A 130 -1.90 -6.82 8.60
N SER A 131 -1.55 -7.06 7.35
CA SER A 131 -1.19 -8.39 6.84
C SER A 131 0.20 -8.85 7.30
N GLY A 132 0.88 -8.08 8.15
CA GLY A 132 2.19 -8.38 8.72
C GLY A 132 3.37 -7.97 7.84
N GLY A 133 3.12 -7.32 6.70
CA GLY A 133 4.15 -6.87 5.77
C GLY A 133 4.87 -5.60 6.19
N CYS A 134 5.96 -5.30 5.51
CA CYS A 134 6.73 -4.08 5.61
C CYS A 134 6.49 -3.20 4.38
N ILE A 135 6.54 -1.88 4.56
CA ILE A 135 6.42 -0.91 3.47
C ILE A 135 7.78 -0.31 3.20
N SER A 136 8.16 -0.26 1.93
CA SER A 136 9.30 0.54 1.47
C SER A 136 8.78 1.73 0.66
N TYR A 137 9.17 2.92 1.05
CA TYR A 137 8.78 4.14 0.38
C TYR A 137 10.01 5.02 0.10
N ALA A 138 10.20 5.41 -1.16
CA ALA A 138 11.21 6.37 -1.55
C ALA A 138 10.55 7.72 -1.76
N GLY A 139 10.73 8.64 -0.82
CA GLY A 139 10.00 9.90 -0.79
C GLY A 139 10.84 11.14 -0.55
N SER A 140 10.20 12.28 -0.70
CA SER A 140 10.70 13.57 -0.25
C SER A 140 10.31 13.79 1.21
N VAL A 141 11.10 14.58 1.90
CA VAL A 141 10.75 15.07 3.23
C VAL A 141 10.52 16.58 3.10
N GLY A 142 9.29 16.94 2.73
CA GLY A 142 8.87 18.32 2.56
C GLY A 142 8.86 19.10 3.87
N THR A 143 9.08 20.40 3.82
CA THR A 143 9.14 21.26 5.02
C THR A 143 7.86 22.04 5.27
N HIS A 144 7.05 22.29 4.24
CA HIS A 144 5.96 23.28 4.33
C HIS A 144 4.57 22.75 3.98
N THR A 145 4.45 21.63 3.29
CA THR A 145 3.15 21.02 2.94
C THR A 145 3.20 19.52 3.18
N PRO A 146 2.14 18.93 3.77
CA PRO A 146 2.04 17.48 3.82
C PRO A 146 2.20 16.88 2.42
N ASP A 147 3.00 15.83 2.31
CA ASP A 147 3.21 15.08 1.07
C ASP A 147 2.82 13.61 1.27
N LEU A 148 2.99 12.80 0.23
CA LEU A 148 2.70 11.36 0.30
C LEU A 148 3.53 10.65 1.37
N THR A 149 4.75 11.11 1.64
CA THR A 149 5.60 10.59 2.72
C THR A 149 4.94 10.80 4.07
N ASP A 150 4.41 12.01 4.32
CA ASP A 150 3.69 12.32 5.56
C ASP A 150 2.45 11.45 5.73
N SER A 151 1.70 11.21 4.65
CA SER A 151 0.52 10.35 4.69
C SER A 151 0.88 8.92 5.10
N VAL A 152 1.96 8.35 4.55
CA VAL A 152 2.47 7.03 4.94
C VAL A 152 2.90 7.01 6.41
N LEU A 153 3.68 8.01 6.84
CA LEU A 153 4.16 8.10 8.22
C LEU A 153 3.02 8.25 9.23
N GLN A 154 1.96 9.01 8.89
CA GLN A 154 0.78 9.14 9.73
C GLN A 154 0.02 7.81 9.89
N VAL A 155 -0.10 7.03 8.82
CA VAL A 155 -0.70 5.68 8.88
C VAL A 155 0.11 4.78 9.81
N ILE A 156 1.43 4.78 9.66
CA ILE A 156 2.32 3.96 10.50
C ILE A 156 2.20 4.38 11.97
N LYS A 157 2.23 5.68 12.25
CA LYS A 157 2.07 6.21 13.62
C LYS A 157 0.73 5.79 14.23
N LYS A 158 -0.35 5.96 13.48
CA LYS A 158 -1.68 5.55 13.93
C LYS A 158 -1.76 4.05 14.17
N TYR A 159 -1.20 3.23 13.29
CA TYR A 159 -1.15 1.78 13.47
C TYR A 159 -0.41 1.38 14.75
N ILE A 160 0.72 2.03 15.06
CA ILE A 160 1.49 1.80 16.29
C ILE A 160 0.69 2.21 17.54
N GLU A 161 0.00 3.35 17.48
CA GLU A 161 -0.84 3.85 18.59
C GLU A 161 -2.02 2.92 18.85
N ASP A 162 -2.73 2.50 17.81
CA ASP A 162 -3.86 1.56 17.90
C ASP A 162 -3.39 0.22 18.49
N ALA A 163 -2.26 -0.29 18.05
CA ALA A 163 -1.71 -1.55 18.55
C ALA A 163 -1.25 -1.46 20.02
N LYS A 164 -0.73 -0.32 20.46
CA LYS A 164 -0.41 -0.08 21.89
C LYS A 164 -1.70 -0.04 22.74
N LEU A 165 -2.75 0.58 22.23
CA LEU A 165 -4.06 0.63 22.90
C LEU A 165 -4.66 -0.78 23.05
N ASP A 166 -4.54 -1.64 22.03
CA ASP A 166 -5.00 -3.01 22.10
C ASP A 166 -4.21 -3.87 23.09
N GLN A 167 -2.91 -3.60 23.29
CA GLN A 167 -2.12 -4.25 24.36
C GLN A 167 -2.57 -3.85 25.77
N HIS A 168 -3.05 -2.63 25.95
CA HIS A 168 -3.57 -2.14 27.23
C HIS A 168 -5.04 -2.49 27.45
N ARG A 169 -5.79 -2.75 26.40
CA ARG A 169 -7.15 -3.28 26.51
C ARG A 169 -7.04 -4.73 26.94
N VAL A 170 -7.47 -5.01 28.14
CA VAL A 170 -7.48 -6.34 28.81
C VAL A 170 -8.46 -7.33 28.14
N TYR A 171 -8.71 -7.19 26.88
CA TYR A 171 -9.26 -8.29 26.08
C TYR A 171 -8.11 -9.26 25.86
N GLY A 172 -7.99 -10.14 26.84
CA GLY A 172 -6.85 -10.96 27.12
C GLY A 172 -6.16 -11.44 25.84
N GLN A 173 -4.85 -11.36 25.84
CA GLN A 173 -3.95 -11.95 24.84
C GLN A 173 -4.40 -13.35 24.37
N GLU A 174 -5.17 -14.04 25.19
CA GLU A 174 -5.74 -15.36 24.92
C GLU A 174 -6.94 -15.35 23.96
N ARG A 175 -7.67 -14.22 23.81
CA ARG A 175 -8.92 -14.20 23.03
C ARG A 175 -8.73 -13.84 21.56
N TYR A 176 -7.73 -13.02 21.24
CA TYR A 176 -7.50 -12.55 19.87
C TYR A 176 -6.13 -12.92 19.33
N GLY A 177 -5.29 -13.58 20.11
CA GLY A 177 -3.95 -14.01 19.67
C GLY A 177 -3.13 -12.84 19.08
N LEU A 178 -3.47 -11.57 19.37
CA LEU A 178 -2.71 -10.41 18.95
C LEU A 178 -1.34 -10.50 19.60
N THR A 179 -0.44 -11.22 18.96
CA THR A 179 0.96 -11.15 19.30
C THR A 179 1.37 -9.69 19.27
N PRO A 180 2.16 -9.24 20.26
CA PRO A 180 2.71 -7.89 20.22
C PRO A 180 3.27 -7.65 18.85
N ILE A 181 3.05 -6.44 18.33
CA ILE A 181 3.66 -5.99 17.08
C ILE A 181 5.09 -6.45 17.13
N HIS A 182 5.46 -7.29 16.17
CA HIS A 182 6.83 -7.82 16.11
C HIS A 182 7.79 -6.63 16.22
N PRO A 183 8.88 -6.72 16.98
CA PRO A 183 9.92 -5.69 17.02
C PRO A 183 10.67 -5.60 15.68
N GLY A 184 10.05 -6.06 14.59
CA GLY A 184 10.57 -5.97 13.24
C GLY A 184 10.31 -4.61 12.62
N THR A 185 11.10 -4.28 11.62
CA THR A 185 10.96 -3.08 10.80
C THR A 185 9.59 -3.09 10.09
N MET A 186 8.72 -2.13 10.41
CA MET A 186 7.39 -1.99 9.78
C MET A 186 7.47 -1.20 8.47
N PHE A 187 8.46 -0.33 8.36
CA PHE A 187 8.68 0.44 7.15
C PHE A 187 10.15 0.82 6.96
N ASN A 188 10.50 1.04 5.70
CA ASN A 188 11.77 1.61 5.27
C ASN A 188 11.49 2.89 4.49
N LEU A 189 11.83 4.03 5.04
CA LEU A 189 11.83 5.29 4.32
C LEU A 189 13.22 5.55 3.77
N THR A 190 13.33 5.49 2.46
CA THR A 190 14.56 5.81 1.76
C THR A 190 14.47 7.23 1.19
N VAL A 191 15.34 8.11 1.63
CA VAL A 191 15.36 9.49 1.15
C VAL A 191 16.52 9.66 0.18
N PRO A 192 16.25 9.90 -1.12
CA PRO A 192 17.27 10.29 -2.07
C PRO A 192 17.99 11.56 -1.60
N CYS A 193 19.31 11.60 -1.66
CA CYS A 193 20.06 12.81 -1.31
C CYS A 193 19.59 14.04 -2.10
N THR A 194 19.12 13.84 -3.33
CA THR A 194 18.55 14.88 -4.20
C THR A 194 17.27 15.54 -3.64
N ASN A 195 16.64 14.91 -2.64
CA ASN A 195 15.43 15.41 -1.97
C ASN A 195 15.75 16.18 -0.68
N ILE A 196 17.01 16.21 -0.25
CA ILE A 196 17.48 17.00 0.90
C ILE A 196 17.89 18.38 0.39
N THR A 197 16.91 19.28 0.27
CA THR A 197 17.11 20.58 -0.40
C THR A 197 17.40 21.75 0.56
N SER A 198 17.34 21.50 1.88
CA SER A 198 17.63 22.50 2.91
C SER A 198 18.06 21.87 4.23
N GLU A 199 18.67 22.67 5.10
CA GLU A 199 19.00 22.26 6.47
C GLU A 199 17.75 21.85 7.28
N GLU A 200 16.61 22.48 7.02
CA GLU A 200 15.33 22.12 7.66
C GLU A 200 14.89 20.70 7.24
N SER A 201 15.07 20.33 5.96
CA SER A 201 14.81 18.97 5.48
C SER A 201 15.68 17.95 6.21
N LEU A 202 16.95 18.27 6.44
CA LEU A 202 17.89 17.42 7.16
C LEU A 202 17.50 17.26 8.64
N GLN A 203 17.19 18.37 9.31
CA GLN A 203 16.73 18.37 10.70
C GLN A 203 15.44 17.55 10.86
N ARG A 204 14.52 17.68 9.92
CA ARG A 204 13.28 16.89 9.92
C ARG A 204 13.57 15.39 9.81
N LEU A 205 14.51 14.97 8.98
CA LEU A 205 14.93 13.56 8.90
C LEU A 205 15.46 13.05 10.23
N VAL A 206 16.25 13.85 10.95
CA VAL A 206 16.73 13.50 12.30
C VAL A 206 15.57 13.30 13.27
N HIS A 207 14.58 14.19 13.26
CA HIS A 207 13.38 14.05 14.10
C HIS A 207 12.59 12.77 13.74
N LEU A 208 12.34 12.52 12.46
CA LEU A 208 11.64 11.32 12.01
C LEU A 208 12.40 10.03 12.41
N LYS A 209 13.73 10.01 12.28
CA LYS A 209 14.55 8.87 12.70
C LYS A 209 14.36 8.58 14.19
N ASN A 210 14.29 9.62 15.03
CA ASN A 210 14.07 9.47 16.47
C ASN A 210 12.65 9.02 16.79
N ASP A 211 11.64 9.60 16.14
CA ASP A 211 10.23 9.29 16.36
C ASP A 211 9.88 7.84 16.01
N PHE A 212 10.54 7.28 15.00
CA PHE A 212 10.26 5.95 14.47
C PHE A 212 11.36 4.91 14.74
N ALA A 213 12.34 5.21 15.59
CA ALA A 213 13.52 4.36 15.81
C ALA A 213 13.22 2.91 16.20
N SER A 214 12.07 2.66 16.86
CA SER A 214 11.67 1.30 17.28
C SER A 214 10.83 0.54 16.25
N THR A 215 10.40 1.19 15.16
CA THR A 215 9.38 0.63 14.25
C THR A 215 9.74 0.71 12.78
N GLY A 216 10.75 1.51 12.43
CA GLY A 216 11.14 1.71 11.04
C GLY A 216 12.60 2.08 10.88
N GLN A 217 13.05 2.00 9.64
CA GLN A 217 14.35 2.48 9.22
C GLN A 217 14.17 3.71 8.36
N ILE A 218 14.99 4.73 8.62
CA ILE A 218 15.08 5.92 7.78
C ILE A 218 16.53 6.05 7.35
N CYS A 219 16.78 5.94 6.07
CA CYS A 219 18.11 6.04 5.50
C CYS A 219 18.18 7.06 4.37
N VAL A 220 19.36 7.57 4.12
CA VAL A 220 19.66 8.43 2.98
C VAL A 220 20.47 7.65 1.96
N ILE A 221 20.10 7.74 0.69
CA ILE A 221 20.89 7.18 -0.41
C ILE A 221 21.63 8.32 -1.11
N ASN A 222 22.95 8.19 -1.21
CA ASN A 222 23.79 9.19 -1.88
C ASN A 222 23.71 9.08 -3.42
N GLU A 223 24.38 10.00 -4.12
CA GLU A 223 24.40 10.05 -5.59
C GLU A 223 25.02 8.82 -6.28
N HIS A 224 25.67 7.95 -5.53
CA HIS A 224 26.26 6.71 -6.04
C HIS A 224 25.36 5.49 -5.82
N GLY A 225 24.17 5.66 -5.18
CA GLY A 225 23.27 4.58 -4.86
C GLY A 225 23.60 3.84 -3.56
N ASN A 226 24.50 4.39 -2.74
CA ASN A 226 24.89 3.79 -1.47
C ASN A 226 24.12 4.43 -0.31
N GLU A 227 23.75 3.62 0.65
CA GLU A 227 23.23 4.09 1.93
C GLU A 227 24.32 4.84 2.70
N VAL A 228 23.94 5.97 3.28
CA VAL A 228 24.82 6.77 4.14
C VAL A 228 24.15 7.02 5.48
N ALA A 229 24.97 7.13 6.52
CA ALA A 229 24.47 7.52 7.83
C ALA A 229 23.86 8.92 7.75
N LEU A 230 22.80 9.17 8.52
CA LEU A 230 22.11 10.46 8.49
C LEU A 230 23.02 11.61 8.94
N GLU A 231 23.97 11.31 9.81
CA GLU A 231 24.98 12.23 10.31
C GLU A 231 25.95 12.69 9.21
N ASP A 232 26.10 11.89 8.15
CA ASP A 232 26.96 12.17 6.99
C ASP A 232 26.18 12.78 5.82
N ALA A 233 24.85 12.86 5.94
CA ALA A 233 24.00 13.41 4.91
C ALA A 233 24.20 14.95 4.79
N GLN A 234 24.15 15.44 3.55
CA GLN A 234 24.34 16.85 3.24
C GLN A 234 23.21 17.40 2.39
N VAL A 235 23.02 18.71 2.46
CA VAL A 235 22.08 19.41 1.58
C VAL A 235 22.56 19.28 0.13
N TRP A 236 21.65 18.85 -0.75
CA TRP A 236 21.93 18.61 -2.15
C TRP A 236 22.12 19.90 -2.93
N ASP A 237 23.24 20.01 -3.65
CA ASP A 237 23.45 21.06 -4.64
C ASP A 237 22.74 20.70 -5.97
N ALA A 238 21.60 21.32 -6.20
CA ALA A 238 20.78 21.13 -7.40
C ALA A 238 21.24 21.96 -8.62
N SER A 239 22.39 22.60 -8.58
CA SER A 239 22.87 23.48 -9.66
C SER A 239 23.11 22.77 -11.00
N SER A 240 23.36 21.46 -10.97
CA SER A 240 23.54 20.63 -12.17
C SER A 240 22.38 19.64 -12.38
N ALA A 241 21.56 19.88 -13.40
CA ALA A 241 20.46 18.99 -13.79
C ALA A 241 20.98 17.61 -14.24
N VAL A 242 22.09 17.53 -14.95
CA VAL A 242 22.69 16.27 -15.40
C VAL A 242 23.17 15.43 -14.22
N ARG A 243 23.83 16.04 -13.24
CA ARG A 243 24.26 15.38 -12.02
C ARG A 243 23.05 14.85 -11.25
N THR A 244 21.99 15.64 -11.13
CA THR A 244 20.75 15.24 -10.47
C THR A 244 20.07 14.07 -11.17
N SER A 245 19.95 14.08 -12.51
CA SER A 245 19.37 12.98 -13.28
C SER A 245 20.17 11.68 -13.09
N ASN A 246 21.50 11.75 -13.21
CA ASN A 246 22.37 10.58 -13.04
C ASN A 246 22.30 10.02 -11.61
N ALA A 247 22.24 10.89 -10.60
CA ALA A 247 22.06 10.47 -9.21
C ALA A 247 20.73 9.75 -9.00
N LEU A 248 19.63 10.30 -9.52
CA LEU A 248 18.30 9.68 -9.42
C LEU A 248 18.26 8.28 -10.04
N SER A 249 18.86 8.09 -11.23
CA SER A 249 18.89 6.76 -11.87
C SER A 249 19.65 5.75 -11.01
N ARG A 250 20.81 6.09 -10.47
CA ARG A 250 21.58 5.21 -9.58
C ARG A 250 20.83 4.89 -8.29
N ILE A 251 20.19 5.89 -7.69
CA ILE A 251 19.37 5.71 -6.48
C ILE A 251 18.24 4.74 -6.77
N ARG A 252 17.50 4.92 -7.88
CA ARG A 252 16.39 4.03 -8.25
C ARG A 252 16.85 2.60 -8.47
N SER A 253 18.01 2.40 -9.10
CA SER A 253 18.63 1.08 -9.26
C SER A 253 19.00 0.42 -7.95
N SER A 254 19.19 1.15 -6.84
CA SER A 254 19.50 0.57 -5.53
C SER A 254 18.26 0.24 -4.69
N LEU A 255 17.11 0.88 -4.97
CA LEU A 255 15.92 0.77 -4.11
C LEU A 255 15.25 -0.61 -4.11
N HIS A 256 15.51 -1.46 -5.09
CA HIS A 256 14.87 -2.78 -5.19
C HIS A 256 15.55 -3.86 -4.34
N ALA A 257 16.76 -3.63 -3.83
CA ALA A 257 17.54 -4.65 -3.12
C ALA A 257 16.83 -5.24 -1.88
N PHE A 258 15.88 -4.52 -1.30
CA PHE A 258 15.19 -4.89 -0.06
C PHE A 258 13.68 -5.01 -0.22
N THR A 259 13.18 -5.12 -1.46
CA THR A 259 11.75 -5.17 -1.74
C THR A 259 11.37 -6.43 -2.50
N HIS A 260 10.13 -6.92 -2.27
CA HIS A 260 9.64 -8.17 -2.84
C HIS A 260 8.62 -7.96 -3.96
N ALA A 261 7.98 -6.80 -3.98
CA ALA A 261 7.06 -6.35 -5.02
C ALA A 261 7.02 -4.82 -5.05
N ARG A 262 6.48 -4.29 -6.14
CA ARG A 262 6.28 -2.85 -6.30
C ARG A 262 4.86 -2.53 -6.72
N LEU A 263 4.30 -1.47 -6.11
CA LEU A 263 3.09 -0.80 -6.58
C LEU A 263 3.48 0.54 -7.19
N VAL A 264 3.00 0.83 -8.39
CA VAL A 264 3.22 2.11 -9.08
C VAL A 264 1.90 2.81 -9.35
N ILE A 265 1.81 4.12 -9.03
CA ILE A 265 0.57 4.91 -9.11
C ILE A 265 0.87 6.31 -9.66
N GLY A 266 0.09 6.73 -10.68
CA GLY A 266 0.18 8.07 -11.25
C GLY A 266 1.51 8.32 -11.97
N GLY A 267 2.25 9.31 -11.54
CA GLY A 267 3.56 9.62 -12.13
C GLY A 267 3.55 10.80 -13.09
N LYS A 268 4.63 11.57 -13.07
CA LYS A 268 4.82 12.73 -13.95
C LYS A 268 5.13 12.26 -15.36
N THR A 269 4.62 12.99 -16.36
CA THR A 269 4.77 12.62 -17.79
C THR A 269 5.69 13.56 -18.56
N VAL A 270 5.87 14.79 -18.07
CA VAL A 270 6.70 15.81 -18.72
C VAL A 270 7.99 16.08 -17.94
N PRO A 271 9.11 16.36 -18.61
CA PRO A 271 10.34 16.74 -17.92
C PRO A 271 10.19 18.12 -17.26
N ARG A 272 10.92 18.31 -16.17
CA ARG A 272 10.95 19.60 -15.47
C ARG A 272 11.55 20.68 -16.37
N SER A 273 10.84 21.80 -16.46
CA SER A 273 11.24 23.00 -17.20
C SER A 273 10.65 24.25 -16.55
N GLU A 274 10.93 25.42 -17.09
CA GLU A 274 10.27 26.67 -16.65
C GLU A 274 8.75 26.61 -16.84
N GLN A 275 8.28 25.96 -17.91
CA GLN A 275 6.84 25.78 -18.19
C GLN A 275 6.24 24.65 -17.34
N HIS A 276 7.04 23.68 -16.93
CA HIS A 276 6.63 22.52 -16.12
C HIS A 276 7.50 22.40 -14.86
N PRO A 277 7.38 23.31 -13.88
CA PRO A 277 8.24 23.33 -12.70
C PRO A 277 8.10 22.08 -11.82
N ASN A 278 6.95 21.40 -11.94
CA ASN A 278 6.64 20.16 -11.22
C ASN A 278 6.91 18.89 -12.02
N GLY A 279 7.53 18.99 -13.21
CA GLY A 279 7.90 17.85 -14.04
C GLY A 279 8.94 16.93 -13.39
N TYR A 280 9.23 15.80 -14.04
CA TYR A 280 10.24 14.85 -13.54
C TYR A 280 11.67 15.38 -13.74
N LEU A 281 12.57 14.94 -12.86
CA LEU A 281 14.00 15.38 -12.85
C LEU A 281 14.95 14.35 -13.46
N GLY A 282 14.54 13.10 -13.65
CA GLY A 282 15.35 12.02 -14.23
C GLY A 282 15.49 12.13 -15.75
N HIS A 283 16.15 11.16 -16.37
CA HIS A 283 16.22 11.00 -17.83
C HIS A 283 14.86 10.58 -18.41
N ILE A 284 14.10 9.81 -17.64
CA ILE A 284 12.73 9.36 -17.91
C ILE A 284 11.88 9.53 -16.65
N PRO A 285 10.53 9.46 -16.76
CA PRO A 285 9.65 9.46 -15.59
C PRO A 285 10.05 8.41 -14.56
N GLY A 286 10.08 8.79 -13.27
CA GLY A 286 10.50 7.90 -12.19
C GLY A 286 9.71 6.60 -12.14
N ILE A 287 8.39 6.66 -12.35
CA ILE A 287 7.49 5.49 -12.38
C ILE A 287 7.93 4.49 -13.45
N ILE A 288 8.31 4.93 -14.66
CA ILE A 288 8.76 4.05 -15.74
C ILE A 288 10.12 3.42 -15.38
N GLU A 289 11.06 4.23 -14.89
CA GLU A 289 12.39 3.76 -14.52
C GLU A 289 12.31 2.75 -13.35
N GLU A 290 11.56 3.06 -12.32
CA GLU A 290 11.37 2.17 -11.16
C GLU A 290 10.62 0.89 -11.51
N THR A 291 9.68 0.93 -12.47
CA THR A 291 9.03 -0.26 -13.02
C THR A 291 10.03 -1.15 -13.72
N LEU A 292 10.86 -0.57 -14.60
CA LEU A 292 11.88 -1.32 -15.32
C LEU A 292 12.89 -1.98 -14.39
N GLU A 293 13.37 -1.24 -13.39
CA GLU A 293 14.31 -1.76 -12.39
C GLU A 293 13.69 -2.91 -11.56
N ALA A 294 12.43 -2.80 -11.14
CA ALA A 294 11.75 -3.87 -10.44
C ALA A 294 11.62 -5.13 -11.30
N LEU A 295 11.25 -4.99 -12.57
CA LEU A 295 11.11 -6.13 -13.49
C LEU A 295 12.47 -6.77 -13.83
N ASN A 296 13.54 -5.98 -14.02
CA ASN A 296 14.89 -6.51 -14.19
C ASN A 296 15.33 -7.37 -12.98
N ASN A 297 14.79 -7.09 -11.80
CA ASN A 297 15.02 -7.86 -10.58
C ASN A 297 13.93 -8.89 -10.29
N GLN A 298 13.14 -9.25 -11.29
CA GLN A 298 12.09 -10.28 -11.23
C GLN A 298 11.04 -10.03 -10.14
N GLN A 299 10.83 -8.77 -9.77
CA GLN A 299 9.79 -8.38 -8.84
C GLN A 299 8.47 -8.18 -9.59
N PRO A 300 7.32 -8.66 -9.07
CA PRO A 300 6.02 -8.30 -9.61
C PRO A 300 5.74 -6.82 -9.42
N VAL A 301 5.16 -6.20 -10.44
CA VAL A 301 4.81 -4.78 -10.43
C VAL A 301 3.30 -4.62 -10.63
N TYR A 302 2.63 -4.12 -9.61
CA TYR A 302 1.21 -3.77 -9.63
C TYR A 302 1.08 -2.34 -10.17
N ILE A 303 0.38 -2.16 -11.30
CA ILE A 303 0.31 -0.86 -11.98
C ILE A 303 -1.11 -0.30 -11.87
N ALA A 304 -1.29 0.79 -11.11
CA ALA A 304 -2.56 1.45 -10.91
C ALA A 304 -2.76 2.58 -11.94
N GLY A 305 -3.17 2.22 -13.16
CA GLY A 305 -3.36 3.15 -14.26
C GLY A 305 -4.55 4.10 -14.09
N GLY A 306 -5.58 3.73 -13.31
CA GLY A 306 -6.77 4.54 -13.06
C GLY A 306 -6.50 5.93 -12.45
N PHE A 307 -5.28 6.15 -11.92
CA PHE A 307 -4.83 7.43 -11.37
C PHE A 307 -4.07 8.30 -12.38
N GLY A 308 -4.11 7.94 -13.67
CA GLY A 308 -3.48 8.74 -14.73
C GLY A 308 -1.96 8.70 -14.74
N GLY A 309 -1.37 9.74 -15.33
CA GLY A 309 0.07 9.93 -15.39
C GLY A 309 0.83 8.86 -16.15
N ALA A 310 2.10 8.69 -15.79
CA ALA A 310 2.98 7.71 -16.43
C ALA A 310 2.51 6.26 -16.22
N ALA A 311 1.84 5.96 -15.09
CA ALA A 311 1.28 4.63 -14.84
C ALA A 311 0.15 4.29 -15.82
N ALA A 312 -0.72 5.24 -16.16
CA ALA A 312 -1.78 5.03 -17.16
C ALA A 312 -1.20 4.79 -18.56
N VAL A 313 -0.22 5.60 -18.97
CA VAL A 313 0.47 5.39 -20.24
C VAL A 313 1.13 4.01 -20.27
N LEU A 314 1.79 3.62 -19.19
CA LEU A 314 2.46 2.34 -19.09
C LEU A 314 1.47 1.17 -19.21
N THR A 315 0.34 1.19 -18.49
CA THR A 315 -0.69 0.12 -18.58
C THR A 315 -1.29 0.00 -19.98
N HIS A 316 -1.47 1.10 -20.67
CA HIS A 316 -1.93 1.11 -22.06
C HIS A 316 -0.90 0.50 -23.01
N GLU A 317 0.34 0.99 -22.95
CA GLU A 317 1.40 0.55 -23.87
C GLU A 317 1.79 -0.93 -23.70
N ILE A 318 1.70 -1.47 -22.47
CA ILE A 318 1.96 -2.90 -22.23
C ILE A 318 0.70 -3.79 -22.45
N GLY A 319 -0.42 -3.21 -22.88
CA GLY A 319 -1.62 -3.94 -23.27
C GLY A 319 -2.43 -4.54 -22.11
N LEU A 320 -2.35 -3.96 -20.90
CA LEU A 320 -3.17 -4.42 -19.78
C LEU A 320 -4.62 -3.95 -19.88
N THR A 321 -4.88 -2.82 -20.51
CA THR A 321 -6.22 -2.32 -20.76
C THR A 321 -6.24 -1.23 -21.84
N ASP A 322 -7.32 -1.21 -22.64
CA ASP A 322 -7.61 -0.16 -23.62
C ASP A 322 -8.55 0.92 -23.08
N LYS A 323 -9.06 0.75 -21.85
CA LYS A 323 -10.19 1.54 -21.30
C LYS A 323 -9.76 2.77 -20.51
N LEU A 324 -8.48 3.02 -20.37
CA LEU A 324 -8.02 4.17 -19.57
C LEU A 324 -8.24 5.49 -20.30
N PRO A 325 -8.80 6.50 -19.64
CA PRO A 325 -8.82 7.87 -20.16
C PRO A 325 -7.41 8.46 -20.07
N ILE A 326 -6.59 8.18 -21.06
CA ILE A 326 -5.23 8.72 -21.14
C ILE A 326 -5.30 10.09 -21.82
N SER A 327 -4.70 11.08 -21.21
CA SER A 327 -4.48 12.38 -21.85
C SER A 327 -3.57 12.18 -23.07
N GLN A 328 -4.00 12.64 -24.25
CA GLN A 328 -3.15 12.60 -25.45
C GLN A 328 -1.83 13.32 -25.21
N HIS A 329 -1.85 14.39 -24.46
CA HIS A 329 -0.63 15.13 -24.09
C HIS A 329 0.34 14.28 -23.25
N ALA A 330 -0.15 13.50 -22.30
CA ALA A 330 0.67 12.60 -21.47
C ALA A 330 1.30 11.50 -22.33
N LEU A 331 0.50 10.89 -23.22
CA LEU A 331 0.96 9.88 -24.14
C LEU A 331 2.05 10.44 -25.07
N ASP A 332 1.78 11.58 -25.71
CA ASP A 332 2.73 12.23 -26.62
C ASP A 332 4.02 12.63 -25.91
N ALA A 333 3.93 13.15 -24.68
CA ALA A 333 5.09 13.56 -23.91
C ALA A 333 6.03 12.38 -23.60
N ILE A 334 5.47 11.23 -23.27
CA ILE A 334 6.25 10.01 -23.01
C ILE A 334 6.74 9.39 -24.33
N MET A 335 5.87 9.22 -25.31
CA MET A 335 6.19 8.50 -26.55
C MET A 335 7.09 9.29 -27.51
N ASN A 336 7.16 10.61 -27.38
CA ASN A 336 8.15 11.42 -28.13
C ASN A 336 9.56 11.36 -27.52
N ASN A 337 9.74 10.88 -26.29
CA ASN A 337 11.05 10.66 -25.69
C ASN A 337 11.55 9.24 -26.05
N SER A 338 12.66 9.17 -26.80
CA SER A 338 13.23 7.88 -27.23
C SER A 338 13.62 6.98 -26.06
N ALA A 339 14.21 7.55 -25.00
CA ALA A 339 14.59 6.77 -23.82
C ALA A 339 13.36 6.19 -23.09
N CYS A 340 12.23 6.91 -23.08
CA CYS A 340 10.97 6.37 -22.55
C CYS A 340 10.45 5.21 -23.40
N ARG A 341 10.44 5.35 -24.73
CA ARG A 341 10.02 4.26 -25.62
C ARG A 341 10.87 3.02 -25.43
N ASP A 342 12.20 3.16 -25.40
CA ASP A 342 13.12 2.04 -25.20
C ASP A 342 12.84 1.34 -23.85
N ALA A 343 12.62 2.11 -22.79
CA ALA A 343 12.26 1.57 -21.49
C ALA A 343 10.91 0.84 -21.51
N ILE A 344 9.89 1.39 -22.17
CA ILE A 344 8.56 0.78 -22.30
C ILE A 344 8.64 -0.52 -23.12
N CYS A 345 9.36 -0.52 -24.24
CA CYS A 345 9.59 -1.75 -25.01
C CYS A 345 10.24 -2.84 -24.14
N ARG A 346 11.22 -2.47 -23.32
CA ARG A 346 11.86 -3.41 -22.42
C ARG A 346 10.91 -3.91 -21.31
N ILE A 347 10.05 -3.03 -20.79
CA ILE A 347 9.01 -3.41 -19.84
C ILE A 347 8.02 -4.40 -20.49
N GLN A 348 7.58 -4.17 -21.74
CA GLN A 348 6.71 -5.09 -22.47
C GLN A 348 7.31 -6.50 -22.58
N GLU A 349 8.62 -6.60 -22.82
CA GLU A 349 9.33 -7.89 -22.89
C GLU A 349 9.39 -8.62 -21.54
N LEU A 350 9.52 -7.88 -20.45
CA LEU A 350 9.74 -8.41 -19.09
C LEU A 350 8.44 -8.64 -18.31
N TYR A 351 7.40 -7.85 -18.61
CA TYR A 351 6.17 -7.86 -17.83
C TYR A 351 5.36 -9.13 -18.09
N THR A 352 4.99 -9.80 -16.99
CA THR A 352 4.16 -10.99 -17.04
C THR A 352 3.00 -10.84 -16.06
N ALA A 353 1.77 -10.71 -16.58
CA ALA A 353 0.56 -10.52 -15.77
C ALA A 353 0.33 -11.67 -14.77
N THR A 354 0.71 -12.89 -15.11
CA THR A 354 0.63 -14.06 -14.20
C THR A 354 1.50 -13.92 -12.96
N SER A 355 2.54 -13.06 -12.98
CA SER A 355 3.38 -12.80 -11.81
C SER A 355 2.65 -12.05 -10.68
N LEU A 356 1.47 -11.47 -10.97
CA LEU A 356 0.64 -10.79 -9.99
C LEU A 356 -0.20 -11.74 -9.15
N TYR A 357 -0.36 -12.99 -9.55
CA TYR A 357 -1.23 -13.98 -8.89
C TYR A 357 -2.68 -13.49 -8.72
N LEU A 358 -3.16 -12.76 -9.72
CA LEU A 358 -4.53 -12.26 -9.86
C LEU A 358 -5.19 -12.85 -11.10
N GLU A 359 -6.51 -12.98 -11.06
CA GLU A 359 -7.33 -13.32 -12.21
C GLU A 359 -7.38 -12.14 -13.21
N ALA A 360 -7.71 -12.41 -14.46
CA ALA A 360 -7.75 -11.39 -15.51
C ALA A 360 -8.68 -10.21 -15.18
N ASP A 361 -9.87 -10.50 -14.62
CA ASP A 361 -10.83 -9.47 -14.19
C ASP A 361 -10.29 -8.60 -13.04
N ASP A 362 -9.52 -9.17 -12.14
CA ASP A 362 -8.87 -8.44 -11.04
C ASP A 362 -7.74 -7.55 -11.56
N ILE A 363 -7.00 -8.01 -12.56
CA ILE A 363 -5.96 -7.21 -13.23
C ILE A 363 -6.58 -6.02 -13.97
N GLU A 364 -7.69 -6.22 -14.69
CA GLU A 364 -8.41 -5.14 -15.33
C GLU A 364 -8.92 -4.12 -14.30
N LYS A 365 -9.49 -4.58 -13.17
CA LYS A 365 -9.89 -3.70 -12.07
C LYS A 365 -8.72 -2.97 -11.44
N LEU A 366 -7.61 -3.67 -11.15
CA LEU A 366 -6.39 -3.08 -10.59
C LEU A 366 -5.90 -1.91 -11.45
N THR A 367 -5.91 -2.08 -12.77
CA THR A 367 -5.39 -1.08 -13.71
C THR A 367 -6.33 0.08 -13.94
N THR A 368 -7.64 -0.08 -13.71
CA THR A 368 -8.65 0.92 -14.08
C THR A 368 -9.34 1.60 -12.90
N THR A 369 -9.34 0.98 -11.71
CA THR A 369 -10.05 1.52 -10.54
C THR A 369 -9.41 2.80 -10.01
N GLN A 370 -10.28 3.71 -9.53
CA GLN A 370 -9.90 4.90 -8.77
C GLN A 370 -10.31 4.81 -7.30
N ARG A 371 -10.80 3.64 -6.87
CA ARG A 371 -11.24 3.39 -5.50
C ARG A 371 -10.10 2.86 -4.66
N ALA A 372 -9.73 3.61 -3.63
CA ALA A 372 -8.61 3.29 -2.76
C ALA A 372 -8.71 1.88 -2.15
N SER A 373 -9.86 1.54 -1.56
CA SER A 373 -10.06 0.25 -0.91
C SER A 373 -10.07 -0.94 -1.89
N GLU A 374 -10.61 -0.75 -3.09
CA GLU A 374 -10.61 -1.78 -4.14
C GLU A 374 -9.19 -2.06 -4.63
N LEU A 375 -8.43 -0.99 -4.93
CA LEU A 375 -7.04 -1.11 -5.33
C LEU A 375 -6.19 -1.80 -4.26
N ALA A 376 -6.30 -1.32 -3.02
CA ALA A 376 -5.55 -1.87 -1.89
C ALA A 376 -5.88 -3.35 -1.67
N GLY A 377 -7.18 -3.72 -1.72
CA GLY A 377 -7.62 -5.10 -1.61
C GLY A 377 -7.05 -6.00 -2.70
N LEU A 378 -7.03 -5.54 -3.97
CA LEU A 378 -6.47 -6.30 -5.09
C LEU A 378 -4.95 -6.49 -4.97
N VAL A 379 -4.22 -5.46 -4.56
CA VAL A 379 -2.77 -5.58 -4.32
C VAL A 379 -2.49 -6.62 -3.24
N ILE A 380 -3.16 -6.52 -2.09
CA ILE A 380 -2.97 -7.48 -1.00
C ILE A 380 -3.38 -8.90 -1.42
N LYS A 381 -4.49 -9.06 -2.15
CA LYS A 381 -4.92 -10.38 -2.69
C LYS A 381 -3.81 -11.02 -3.53
N GLY A 382 -3.22 -10.27 -4.45
CA GLY A 382 -2.14 -10.78 -5.30
C GLY A 382 -0.89 -11.16 -4.49
N LEU A 383 -0.51 -10.33 -3.52
CA LEU A 383 0.64 -10.58 -2.65
C LEU A 383 0.46 -11.84 -1.79
N VAL A 384 -0.72 -12.01 -1.19
CA VAL A 384 -1.06 -13.19 -0.37
C VAL A 384 -1.07 -14.45 -1.21
N ASN A 385 -1.73 -14.42 -2.39
CA ASN A 385 -1.76 -15.57 -3.29
C ASN A 385 -0.34 -15.99 -3.73
N ARG A 386 0.52 -15.02 -3.99
CA ARG A 386 1.92 -15.28 -4.34
C ARG A 386 2.66 -15.94 -3.18
N ASN A 387 2.49 -15.44 -1.96
CA ASN A 387 3.18 -16.01 -0.81
C ASN A 387 2.74 -17.45 -0.56
N ASN A 388 1.44 -17.72 -0.62
CA ASN A 388 0.89 -19.07 -0.50
C ASN A 388 1.45 -20.03 -1.57
N ALA A 389 1.61 -19.56 -2.82
CA ALA A 389 2.18 -20.36 -3.90
C ALA A 389 3.67 -20.70 -3.66
N ARG A 390 4.43 -19.81 -3.02
CA ARG A 390 5.83 -20.06 -2.65
C ARG A 390 5.95 -21.12 -1.55
N ASP A 391 5.09 -21.05 -0.54
CA ASP A 391 5.09 -21.99 0.58
C ASP A 391 4.76 -23.42 0.12
N VAL A 392 3.84 -23.57 -0.84
CA VAL A 392 3.55 -24.87 -1.46
C VAL A 392 4.76 -25.41 -2.22
N ALA A 393 5.44 -24.58 -3.00
CA ALA A 393 6.60 -25.00 -3.77
C ALA A 393 7.80 -25.41 -2.91
N THR A 394 7.94 -24.82 -1.72
CA THR A 394 9.02 -25.16 -0.76
C THR A 394 8.70 -26.37 0.12
N SER A 395 7.45 -26.77 0.22
CA SER A 395 6.97 -27.88 1.03
C SER A 395 6.94 -29.23 0.29
N GLU A 396 7.14 -29.26 -1.03
CA GLU A 396 7.28 -30.52 -1.77
C GLU A 396 8.63 -31.15 -1.42
N PRO A 397 8.66 -32.37 -0.82
CA PRO A 397 9.91 -33.03 -0.53
C PRO A 397 10.61 -33.37 -1.85
N HIS A 398 11.88 -33.01 -1.96
CA HIS A 398 12.76 -33.56 -3.01
C HIS A 398 12.71 -35.07 -2.88
N LEU A 399 11.92 -35.72 -3.72
CA LEU A 399 12.01 -37.17 -3.95
C LEU A 399 13.24 -37.37 -4.84
N ASP A 400 14.37 -37.60 -4.19
CA ASP A 400 15.55 -38.17 -4.83
C ASP A 400 15.35 -39.66 -5.10
#